data_4368cb03d0129ce6b3d20a2aca093244
#
_entry.id   4368cb03d0129ce6b3d20a2aca093244
#
_cell.length_a   1.000
_cell.length_b   1.000
_cell.length_c   1.000
_cell.angle_alpha   90.00
_cell.angle_beta   90.00
_cell.angle_gamma   90.00
#
_symmetry.space_group_name_H-M   'P 1'
#
loop_
_entity.id
_entity.type
_entity.pdbx_description
1 polymer ?
#
loop_
_entity_poly.entity_id
_entity_poly.type
_entity_poly.pdbx_seq_one_letter_code
_entity_poly.pdbx_strand_id
1 'polypeptide(L)'
;MGKIVMDESISKTCKSIAKYLKIIGPCCIQMKETKDGILNVVEVNPRLGGGTIFTALAGANFPAMILDMVNGKKLKAPLISEITVVRYFEEIVVEYGKVMKYDLNSV
;
A
#
# COMPACT_ATOMS: atom_id res chain seq x y z
N MET A 1 -3.59 -6.86 10.09
CA MET A 1 -2.62 -5.92 10.64
C MET A 1 -1.44 -5.79 9.68
N GLY A 2 -0.95 -4.59 9.43
CA GLY A 2 0.23 -4.32 8.63
C GLY A 2 1.11 -3.25 9.28
N LYS A 3 2.40 -3.30 9.01
CA LYS A 3 3.36 -2.30 9.49
C LYS A 3 4.03 -1.62 8.28
N ILE A 4 4.12 -0.30 8.31
CA ILE A 4 4.93 0.46 7.37
C ILE A 4 6.30 0.66 8.00
N VAL A 5 7.31 0.22 7.28
CA VAL A 5 8.72 0.35 7.68
C VAL A 5 9.53 0.89 6.51
N MET A 6 10.60 1.58 6.81
CA MET A 6 11.57 2.04 5.83
C MET A 6 12.81 1.15 5.92
N ASP A 7 12.94 0.24 4.96
CA ASP A 7 14.10 -0.66 4.84
C ASP A 7 14.89 -0.31 3.59
N GLU A 8 16.18 -0.02 3.77
CA GLU A 8 17.05 0.43 2.69
C GLU A 8 17.36 -0.71 1.70
N SER A 9 17.52 -1.94 2.17
CA SER A 9 17.81 -3.12 1.34
C SER A 9 16.62 -3.43 0.44
N ILE A 10 15.42 -3.48 1.01
CA ILE A 10 14.17 -3.67 0.26
C ILE A 10 13.99 -2.54 -0.77
N SER A 11 14.22 -1.30 -0.34
CA SER A 11 14.10 -0.11 -1.20
C SER A 11 15.04 -0.17 -2.39
N LYS A 12 16.30 -0.56 -2.18
CA LYS A 12 17.31 -0.72 -3.22
C LYS A 12 16.92 -1.82 -4.22
N THR A 13 16.45 -2.95 -3.73
CA THR A 13 15.98 -4.07 -4.55
C THR A 13 14.79 -3.66 -5.40
N CYS A 14 13.77 -3.01 -4.81
CA CYS A 14 12.59 -2.52 -5.54
C CYS A 14 12.97 -1.52 -6.63
N LYS A 15 13.86 -0.57 -6.35
CA LYS A 15 14.34 0.41 -7.35
C LYS A 15 15.04 -0.28 -8.52
N SER A 16 15.87 -1.29 -8.26
CA SER A 16 16.56 -2.06 -9.30
C SER A 16 15.59 -2.80 -10.20
N ILE A 17 14.59 -3.46 -9.62
CA ILE A 17 13.53 -4.17 -10.34
C ILE A 17 12.72 -3.21 -11.21
N ALA A 18 12.25 -2.10 -10.63
CA ALA A 18 11.45 -1.12 -11.34
C ALA A 18 12.22 -0.51 -12.52
N LYS A 19 13.52 -0.24 -12.34
CA LYS A 19 14.40 0.25 -13.41
C LYS A 19 14.60 -0.79 -14.52
N TYR A 20 14.88 -2.04 -14.15
CA TYR A 20 15.09 -3.14 -15.11
C TYR A 20 13.84 -3.38 -15.97
N LEU A 21 12.67 -3.40 -15.32
CA LEU A 21 11.38 -3.61 -15.99
C LEU A 21 10.83 -2.32 -16.65
N LYS A 22 11.53 -1.19 -16.55
CA LYS A 22 11.10 0.12 -17.08
C LYS A 22 9.70 0.52 -16.63
N ILE A 23 9.37 0.24 -15.36
CA ILE A 23 8.05 0.56 -14.79
C ILE A 23 7.92 2.08 -14.68
N ILE A 24 6.85 2.62 -15.27
CA ILE A 24 6.43 4.01 -15.12
C ILE A 24 5.14 4.00 -14.30
N GLY A 25 5.15 4.72 -13.17
CA GLY A 25 4.00 4.81 -12.28
C GLY A 25 4.08 3.85 -11.08
N PRO A 26 2.95 3.64 -10.39
CA PRO A 26 2.93 2.84 -9.18
C PRO A 26 3.13 1.36 -9.49
N CYS A 27 3.85 0.67 -8.63
CA CYS A 27 3.92 -0.79 -8.65
C CYS A 27 3.94 -1.36 -7.25
N CYS A 28 3.37 -2.54 -7.11
CA CYS A 28 3.43 -3.34 -5.90
C CYS A 28 4.36 -4.53 -6.15
N ILE A 29 5.47 -4.59 -5.43
CA ILE A 29 6.43 -5.68 -5.50
C ILE A 29 6.30 -6.50 -4.23
N GLN A 30 5.90 -7.76 -4.37
CA GLN A 30 5.79 -8.66 -3.23
C GLN A 30 7.07 -9.48 -3.10
N MET A 31 7.59 -9.53 -1.90
CA MET A 31 8.79 -10.29 -1.56
C MET A 31 8.53 -11.16 -0.36
N LYS A 32 9.26 -12.26 -0.28
CA LYS A 32 9.30 -13.14 0.86
C LYS A 32 10.75 -13.35 1.29
N GLU A 33 11.01 -13.09 2.54
CA GLU A 33 12.32 -13.35 3.15
C GLU A 33 12.43 -14.83 3.52
N THR A 34 13.56 -15.43 3.19
CA THR A 34 13.92 -16.78 3.64
C THR A 34 14.45 -16.76 5.06
N LYS A 35 14.61 -17.94 5.66
CA LYS A 35 15.22 -18.06 7.00
C LYS A 35 16.64 -17.51 7.07
N ASP A 36 17.34 -17.50 5.93
CA ASP A 36 18.73 -17.01 5.80
C ASP A 36 18.78 -15.51 5.46
N GLY A 37 17.66 -14.80 5.52
CA GLY A 37 17.57 -13.35 5.27
C GLY A 37 17.59 -12.96 3.79
N ILE A 38 17.42 -13.92 2.86
CA ILE A 38 17.40 -13.63 1.43
C ILE A 38 15.99 -13.18 1.00
N LEU A 39 15.92 -12.04 0.34
CA LEU A 39 14.66 -11.51 -0.23
C LEU A 39 14.39 -12.13 -1.59
N ASN A 40 13.35 -12.94 -1.69
CA ASN A 40 12.86 -13.49 -2.95
C ASN A 40 11.66 -12.70 -3.45
N VAL A 41 11.70 -12.29 -4.71
CA VAL A 41 10.57 -11.64 -5.37
C VAL A 41 9.54 -12.70 -5.72
N VAL A 42 8.31 -12.50 -5.27
CA VAL A 42 7.17 -13.38 -5.54
C VAL A 42 6.42 -12.91 -6.77
N GLU A 43 6.09 -11.61 -6.81
CA GLU A 43 5.39 -11.02 -7.95
C GLU A 43 5.63 -9.51 -8.04
N VAL A 44 5.43 -8.99 -9.25
CA VAL A 44 5.50 -7.54 -9.54
C VAL A 44 4.21 -7.15 -10.23
N ASN A 45 3.43 -6.28 -9.59
CA ASN A 45 2.17 -5.77 -10.11
C ASN A 45 2.31 -4.29 -10.45
N PRO A 46 2.25 -3.86 -11.72
CA PRO A 46 2.33 -2.44 -12.11
C PRO A 46 1.01 -1.71 -11.83
N ARG A 47 0.60 -1.69 -10.60
CA ARG A 47 -0.62 -1.07 -10.08
C ARG A 47 -0.50 -0.80 -8.59
N LEU A 48 -1.46 -0.05 -8.05
CA LEU A 48 -1.63 0.11 -6.61
C LEU A 48 -1.98 -1.24 -5.95
N GLY A 49 -1.39 -1.50 -4.80
CA GLY A 49 -1.68 -2.68 -3.99
C GLY A 49 -2.86 -2.48 -3.04
N GLY A 50 -3.37 -3.58 -2.46
CA GLY A 50 -4.44 -3.52 -1.46
C GLY A 50 -4.08 -2.80 -0.16
N GLY A 51 -2.78 -2.60 0.09
CA GLY A 51 -2.24 -1.83 1.22
C GLY A 51 -2.06 -0.34 0.97
N THR A 52 -2.49 0.20 -0.18
CA THR A 52 -2.27 1.62 -0.55
C THR A 52 -2.78 2.62 0.48
N ILE A 53 -3.88 2.30 1.17
CA ILE A 53 -4.37 3.16 2.26
C ILE A 53 -3.36 3.25 3.41
N PHE A 54 -2.60 2.20 3.69
CA PHE A 54 -1.60 2.21 4.76
C PHE A 54 -0.46 3.17 4.42
N THR A 55 -0.02 3.19 3.14
CA THR A 55 1.02 4.12 2.69
C THR A 55 0.52 5.57 2.70
N ALA A 56 -0.75 5.81 2.37
CA ALA A 56 -1.35 7.14 2.47
C ALA A 56 -1.39 7.64 3.92
N LEU A 57 -1.78 6.78 4.86
CA LEU A 57 -1.77 7.10 6.30
C LEU A 57 -0.35 7.35 6.83
N ALA A 58 0.65 6.69 6.24
CA ALA A 58 2.07 6.89 6.57
C ALA A 58 2.67 8.16 5.93
N GLY A 59 1.95 8.88 5.08
CA GLY A 59 2.41 10.11 4.43
C GLY A 59 2.63 10.01 2.92
N ALA A 60 2.52 8.82 2.31
CA ALA A 60 2.67 8.63 0.86
C ALA A 60 1.32 8.40 0.19
N ASN A 61 0.68 9.49 -0.22
CA ASN A 61 -0.59 9.42 -0.98
C ASN A 61 -0.32 9.13 -2.46
N PHE A 62 -0.11 7.85 -2.81
CA PHE A 62 0.15 7.44 -4.19
C PHE A 62 -0.96 7.83 -5.18
N PRO A 63 -2.26 7.73 -4.89
CA PRO A 63 -3.29 8.23 -5.78
C PRO A 63 -3.10 9.71 -6.16
N ALA A 64 -2.82 10.58 -5.19
CA ALA A 64 -2.56 11.99 -5.46
C ALA A 64 -1.27 12.19 -6.27
N MET A 65 -0.21 11.43 -5.98
CA MET A 65 1.05 11.45 -6.73
C MET A 65 0.85 11.03 -8.20
N ILE A 66 -0.02 10.05 -8.47
CA ILE A 66 -0.36 9.64 -9.84
C ILE A 66 -1.02 10.79 -10.60
N LEU A 67 -1.99 11.48 -9.98
CA LEU A 67 -2.63 12.65 -10.58
C LEU A 67 -1.62 13.76 -10.88
N ASP A 68 -0.70 14.02 -9.97
CA ASP A 68 0.37 15.00 -10.19
C ASP A 68 1.28 14.60 -11.35
N MET A 69 1.64 13.32 -11.44
CA MET A 69 2.45 12.78 -12.54
C MET A 69 1.74 12.93 -13.90
N VAL A 70 0.46 12.58 -13.99
CA VAL A 70 -0.34 12.71 -15.23
C VAL A 70 -0.47 14.17 -15.64
N ASN A 71 -0.54 15.09 -14.68
CA ASN A 71 -0.56 16.53 -14.93
C ASN A 71 0.83 17.14 -15.19
N GLY A 72 1.86 16.33 -15.40
CA GLY A 72 3.21 16.77 -15.71
C GLY A 72 3.95 17.43 -14.53
N LYS A 73 3.44 17.31 -13.32
CA LYS A 73 4.12 17.87 -12.15
C LYS A 73 5.32 17.01 -11.75
N LYS A 74 6.37 17.65 -11.30
CA LYS A 74 7.54 16.97 -10.75
C LYS A 74 7.19 16.37 -9.39
N LEU A 75 7.30 15.05 -9.28
CA LEU A 75 7.07 14.35 -8.02
C LEU A 75 8.20 14.63 -7.03
N LYS A 76 7.84 14.80 -5.77
CA LYS A 76 8.76 14.85 -4.63
C LYS A 76 8.64 13.55 -3.84
N ALA A 77 9.76 13.08 -3.31
CA ALA A 77 9.73 11.94 -2.39
C ALA A 77 8.94 12.32 -1.13
N PRO A 78 7.94 11.53 -0.74
CA PRO A 78 7.17 11.83 0.46
C PRO A 78 7.99 11.51 1.72
N LEU A 79 7.69 12.23 2.80
CA LEU A 79 8.16 11.85 4.13
C LEU A 79 7.26 10.72 4.64
N ILE A 80 7.87 9.59 4.96
CA ILE A 80 7.17 8.40 5.41
C ILE A 80 7.34 8.24 6.92
N SER A 81 6.23 8.11 7.63
CA SER A 81 6.21 7.73 9.04
C SER A 81 6.07 6.22 9.18
N GLU A 82 6.86 5.61 10.05
CA GLU A 82 6.66 4.21 10.40
C GLU A 82 5.42 4.07 11.29
N ILE A 83 4.44 3.31 10.82
CA ILE A 83 3.17 3.11 11.52
C ILE A 83 2.74 1.66 11.48
N THR A 84 1.93 1.28 12.47
CA THR A 84 1.20 0.01 12.46
C THR A 84 -0.27 0.30 12.20
N VAL A 85 -0.86 -0.41 11.24
CA VAL A 85 -2.27 -0.26 10.87
C VAL A 85 -3.00 -1.58 11.12
N VAL A 86 -4.13 -1.48 11.78
CA VAL A 86 -5.07 -2.60 11.98
C VAL A 86 -6.27 -2.35 11.09
N ARG A 87 -6.67 -3.36 10.32
CA ARG A 87 -7.90 -3.36 9.52
C ARG A 87 -8.84 -4.39 10.10
N TYR A 88 -10.09 -4.04 10.23
CA TYR A 88 -11.18 -4.95 10.61
C TYR A 88 -12.30 -4.85 9.58
N PHE A 89 -13.13 -5.87 9.53
CA PHE A 89 -14.35 -5.89 8.73
C PHE A 89 -15.53 -5.53 9.62
N GLU A 90 -16.46 -4.80 9.06
CA GLU A 90 -17.73 -4.45 9.69
C GLU A 90 -18.83 -4.69 8.65
N GLU A 91 -19.84 -5.47 9.00
CA GLU A 91 -21.00 -5.73 8.18
C GLU A 91 -22.08 -4.68 8.45
N ILE A 92 -22.69 -4.19 7.38
CA ILE A 92 -23.81 -3.27 7.45
C ILE A 92 -24.99 -3.93 6.75
N VAL A 93 -26.06 -4.15 7.49
CA VAL A 93 -27.31 -4.67 6.92
C VAL A 93 -28.08 -3.52 6.32
N VAL A 94 -28.50 -3.67 5.05
CA VAL A 94 -29.35 -2.71 4.35
C VAL A 94 -30.68 -3.39 4.06
N GLU A 95 -31.72 -2.98 4.76
CA GLU A 95 -33.10 -3.42 4.49
C GLU A 95 -33.92 -2.28 3.90
N TYR A 96 -34.63 -2.56 2.79
CA TYR A 96 -35.51 -1.59 2.12
C TYR A 96 -34.88 -0.22 1.88
N GLY A 97 -33.58 -0.18 1.54
CA GLY A 97 -32.85 1.04 1.29
C GLY A 97 -32.45 1.85 2.55
N LYS A 98 -32.68 1.34 3.74
CA LYS A 98 -32.22 1.93 5.00
C LYS A 98 -31.00 1.17 5.53
N VAL A 99 -29.95 1.94 5.86
CA VAL A 99 -28.78 1.40 6.53
C VAL A 99 -29.11 1.14 7.99
N MET A 100 -29.02 -0.12 8.42
CA MET A 100 -29.20 -0.51 9.81
C MET A 100 -27.82 -0.77 10.42
N LYS A 101 -27.42 -0.02 11.42
CA LYS A 101 -26.27 -0.40 12.24
C LYS A 101 -26.70 -1.47 13.23
N TYR A 102 -26.10 -2.64 13.13
CA TYR A 102 -26.25 -3.69 14.15
C TYR A 102 -25.37 -3.32 15.35
N ASP A 103 -25.99 -3.15 16.50
CA ASP A 103 -25.26 -3.05 17.77
C ASP A 103 -25.07 -4.47 18.31
N LEU A 104 -23.84 -5.00 18.16
CA LEU A 104 -23.47 -6.33 18.66
C LEU A 104 -23.59 -6.45 20.19
N ASN A 105 -23.75 -5.34 20.91
CA ASN A 105 -23.97 -5.35 22.36
C ASN A 105 -25.44 -5.57 22.75
N SER A 106 -26.33 -5.71 21.76
CA SER A 106 -27.77 -5.95 21.99
C SER A 106 -28.19 -7.42 21.85
N VAL A 107 -27.23 -8.36 21.73
CA VAL A 107 -27.48 -9.81 21.66
C VAL A 107 -27.02 -10.48 22.94
#